data_0c28fe69d11eac9095104fecf3b0350f
#
_entry.id   0c28fe69d11eac9095104fecf3b0350f
#
_cell.length_a   1.000
_cell.length_b   1.000
_cell.length_c   1.000
_cell.angle_alpha   90.00
_cell.angle_beta   90.00
_cell.angle_gamma   90.00
#
_symmetry.space_group_name_H-M   'P 1'
#
loop_
_entity.id
_entity.type
_entity.pdbx_description
1 polymer ?
#
loop_
_entity_poly.entity_id
_entity_poly.type
_entity_poly.pdbx_seq_one_letter_code
_entity_poly.pdbx_strand_id
1 'polypeptide(L)' 'MTRSEFLIAVRDEFGEVQGRALVRDLALGSLNGLTAQAALDQGVSAKAVWQALCEAMDVPVNRQHGVGLSQPPRQ' A
#
# COMPACT_ATOMS: atom_id res chain seq x y z
N MET A 1 9.83 4.24 -1.94
CA MET A 1 9.17 2.97 -2.30
C MET A 1 8.86 2.98 -3.79
N THR A 2 9.26 1.93 -4.48
CA THR A 2 8.92 1.77 -5.88
C THR A 2 7.57 1.06 -6.00
N ARG A 3 7.03 1.04 -7.22
CA ARG A 3 5.79 0.31 -7.47
C ARG A 3 5.94 -1.18 -7.15
N SER A 4 7.07 -1.76 -7.50
CA SER A 4 7.35 -3.17 -7.20
C SER A 4 7.38 -3.42 -5.69
N GLU A 5 8.04 -2.52 -4.96
CA GLU A 5 8.10 -2.64 -3.51
C GLU A 5 6.72 -2.49 -2.89
N PHE A 6 5.90 -1.60 -3.44
CA PHE A 6 4.53 -1.44 -2.98
C PHE A 6 3.74 -2.74 -3.15
N LEU A 7 3.85 -3.38 -4.31
CA LEU A 7 3.13 -4.62 -4.56
C LEU A 7 3.59 -5.76 -3.63
N ILE A 8 4.89 -5.81 -3.36
CA ILE A 8 5.42 -6.80 -2.42
C ILE A 8 4.89 -6.54 -1.01
N ALA A 9 4.87 -5.27 -0.60
CA ALA A 9 4.37 -4.90 0.72
C ALA A 9 2.90 -5.26 0.87
N VAL A 10 2.10 -5.03 -0.17
CA VAL A 10 0.68 -5.37 -0.16
C VAL A 10 0.51 -6.88 -0.01
N ARG A 11 1.29 -7.65 -0.76
CA ARG A 11 1.21 -9.10 -0.68
C ARG A 11 1.60 -9.60 0.70
N ASP A 12 2.65 -9.01 1.28
CA ASP A 12 3.12 -9.44 2.60
C ASP A 12 2.13 -9.09 3.71
N GLU A 13 1.45 -7.96 3.59
CA GLU A 13 0.52 -7.53 4.63
C GLU A 13 -0.86 -8.18 4.49
N PHE A 14 -1.36 -8.29 3.26
CA PHE A 14 -2.75 -8.70 3.03
C PHE A 14 -2.90 -10.05 2.34
N GLY A 15 -1.81 -10.65 1.90
CA GLY A 15 -1.86 -11.89 1.14
C GLY A 15 -1.95 -11.61 -0.35
N GLU A 16 -1.62 -12.61 -1.15
CA GLU A 16 -1.54 -12.42 -2.59
C GLU A 16 -2.90 -12.14 -3.21
N VAL A 17 -3.89 -12.96 -2.92
CA VAL A 17 -5.21 -12.82 -3.53
C VAL A 17 -5.94 -11.60 -3.02
N GLN A 18 -6.01 -11.46 -1.71
CA GLN A 18 -6.69 -10.32 -1.10
C GLN A 18 -5.97 -9.00 -1.42
N GLY A 19 -4.65 -9.01 -1.38
CA GLY A 19 -3.88 -7.81 -1.69
C GLY A 19 -4.13 -7.34 -3.12
N ARG A 20 -4.16 -8.26 -4.07
CA ARG A 20 -4.43 -7.93 -5.46
C ARG A 20 -5.82 -7.33 -5.63
N ALA A 21 -6.80 -7.91 -4.95
CA ALA A 21 -8.17 -7.40 -5.01
C ALA A 21 -8.27 -6.00 -4.40
N LEU A 22 -7.58 -5.76 -3.29
CA LEU A 22 -7.58 -4.45 -2.66
C LEU A 22 -6.99 -3.39 -3.57
N VAL A 23 -5.88 -3.69 -4.23
CA VAL A 23 -5.21 -2.74 -5.13
C VAL A 23 -6.12 -2.39 -6.30
N ARG A 24 -6.84 -3.37 -6.80
CA ARG A 24 -7.69 -3.18 -7.98
C ARG A 24 -9.04 -2.55 -7.66
N ASP A 25 -9.63 -2.91 -6.52
CA ASP A 25 -11.05 -2.62 -6.29
C ASP A 25 -11.35 -1.64 -5.15
N LEU A 26 -10.45 -1.48 -4.19
CA LEU A 26 -10.75 -0.64 -3.04
C LEU A 26 -10.56 0.84 -3.37
N ALA A 27 -11.63 1.61 -3.23
CA ALA A 27 -11.56 3.07 -3.40
C ALA A 27 -10.95 3.68 -2.15
N LEU A 28 -9.93 4.50 -2.33
CA LEU A 28 -9.19 5.10 -1.22
C LEU A 28 -9.65 6.54 -1.00
N GLY A 29 -10.29 6.77 0.15
CA GLY A 29 -10.85 8.09 0.44
C GLY A 29 -9.82 9.20 0.41
N SER A 30 -8.62 8.95 0.93
CA SER A 30 -7.58 9.97 0.95
C SER A 30 -6.99 10.25 -0.43
N LEU A 31 -7.36 9.47 -1.43
CA LEU A 31 -6.94 9.67 -2.83
C LEU A 31 -8.15 9.96 -3.71
N ASN A 32 -9.12 10.68 -3.17
CA ASN A 32 -10.32 11.11 -3.90
C ASN A 32 -11.13 9.94 -4.47
N GLY A 33 -11.09 8.80 -3.78
CA GLY A 33 -11.85 7.62 -4.21
C GLY A 33 -11.17 6.80 -5.29
N LEU A 34 -9.93 7.13 -5.65
CA LEU A 34 -9.19 6.32 -6.61
C LEU A 34 -8.76 5.01 -5.96
N THR A 35 -8.72 3.96 -6.77
CA THR A 35 -8.08 2.72 -6.30
C THR A 35 -6.57 2.91 -6.31
N ALA A 36 -5.87 2.03 -5.59
CA ALA A 36 -4.41 2.07 -5.61
C ALA A 36 -3.87 1.95 -7.04
N GLN A 37 -4.47 1.06 -7.82
CA GLN A 37 -4.07 0.87 -9.21
C GLN A 37 -4.22 2.16 -10.01
N ALA A 38 -5.38 2.80 -9.92
CA ALA A 38 -5.64 4.03 -10.66
C ALA A 38 -4.72 5.15 -10.21
N ALA A 39 -4.49 5.26 -8.92
CA ALA A 39 -3.62 6.30 -8.38
C ALA A 39 -2.19 6.14 -8.90
N LEU A 40 -1.67 4.92 -8.88
CA LEU A 40 -0.32 4.66 -9.41
C LEU A 40 -0.24 4.99 -10.89
N ASP A 41 -1.29 4.63 -11.63
CA ASP A 41 -1.34 4.92 -13.07
C ASP A 41 -1.37 6.41 -13.36
N GLN A 42 -1.91 7.20 -12.44
CA GLN A 42 -1.95 8.65 -12.59
C GLN A 42 -0.70 9.35 -12.07
N GLY A 43 0.26 8.60 -11.58
CA GLY A 43 1.52 9.17 -11.14
C GLY A 43 1.60 9.49 -9.65
N VAL A 44 0.62 9.07 -8.86
CA VAL A 44 0.71 9.21 -7.41
C VAL A 44 1.83 8.30 -6.92
N SER A 45 2.65 8.80 -5.99
CA SER A 45 3.80 8.01 -5.53
C SER A 45 3.35 6.73 -4.82
N ALA A 46 4.15 5.68 -4.98
CA ALA A 46 3.86 4.41 -4.34
C ALA A 46 3.77 4.54 -2.83
N LYS A 47 4.60 5.40 -2.25
CA LYS A 47 4.57 5.64 -0.81
C LYS A 47 3.23 6.26 -0.38
N ALA A 48 2.74 7.24 -1.12
CA ALA A 48 1.47 7.86 -0.80
C ALA A 48 0.31 6.87 -0.94
N VAL A 49 0.36 6.04 -1.97
CA VAL A 49 -0.66 5.02 -2.18
C VAL A 49 -0.61 3.98 -1.05
N TRP A 50 0.59 3.59 -0.66
CA TRP A 50 0.76 2.65 0.46
C TRP A 50 0.18 3.20 1.75
N GLN A 51 0.47 4.47 2.04
CA GLN A 51 -0.07 5.12 3.24
C GLN A 51 -1.59 5.18 3.20
N ALA A 52 -2.15 5.53 2.04
CA ALA A 52 -3.60 5.59 1.90
C ALA A 52 -4.25 4.23 2.09
N LEU A 53 -3.62 3.18 1.56
CA LEU A 53 -4.13 1.82 1.69
C LEU A 53 -4.07 1.36 3.15
N CYS A 54 -2.94 1.61 3.81
CA CYS A 54 -2.80 1.26 5.22
C CYS A 54 -3.83 1.97 6.08
N GLU A 55 -4.09 3.23 5.78
CA GLU A 55 -5.10 4.00 6.49
C GLU A 55 -6.49 3.40 6.30
N ALA A 56 -6.82 3.07 5.06
CA ALA A 56 -8.13 2.51 4.74
C ALA A 56 -8.34 1.14 5.39
N MET A 57 -7.27 0.36 5.51
CA MET A 57 -7.33 -0.98 6.10
C MET A 57 -6.96 -0.99 7.58
N ASP A 58 -6.73 0.18 8.15
CA ASP A 58 -6.43 0.33 9.56
C ASP A 58 -5.20 -0.47 10.01
N VAL A 59 -4.16 -0.46 9.18
CA VAL A 59 -2.92 -1.15 9.49
C VAL A 59 -2.14 -0.35 10.53
N PRO A 60 -1.70 -0.94 11.64
CA PRO A 60 -0.93 -0.22 12.65
C PRO A 60 0.36 0.35 12.07
N VAL A 61 0.77 1.50 12.58
CA VAL A 61 1.97 2.17 12.11
C VAL A 61 3.19 1.26 12.14
N ASN A 62 3.30 0.42 13.17
CA ASN A 62 4.46 -0.45 13.30
C ASN A 62 4.47 -1.58 12.26
N ARG A 63 3.43 -1.72 11.46
CA ARG A 63 3.40 -2.69 10.37
C ARG A 63 3.38 -2.04 9.00
N GLN A 64 3.53 -0.73 8.91
CA GLN A 64 3.44 -0.02 7.64
C GLN A 64 4.79 0.13 6.95
N HIS A 65 5.78 -0.65 7.35
CA HIS A 65 7.12 -0.49 6.80
C HIS A 65 7.24 -0.96 5.35
N GLY A 66 6.64 -2.07 5.04
CA GLY A 66 6.79 -2.63 3.72
C GLY A 66 8.18 -3.24 3.53
N VAL A 67 8.31 -4.01 2.47
CA VAL A 67 9.53 -4.76 2.22
C VAL A 67 10.69 -3.85 1.84
N GLY A 68 10.43 -2.79 1.13
CA GLY A 68 11.49 -1.93 0.66
C GLY A 68 12.06 -0.98 1.69
N LEU A 69 11.50 -0.95 2.88
CA LEU A 69 11.96 -0.04 3.92
C LEU A 69 12.92 -0.76 4.83
N SER A 70 14.16 -0.54 4.66
CA SER A 70 15.16 -1.14 5.50
C SER A 70 14.99 -0.70 6.90
N GLN A 71 14.31 -1.41 7.68
CA GLN A 71 14.04 -1.05 9.04
C GLN A 71 14.88 -1.80 9.98
N PRO A 72 15.63 -1.14 10.83
CA PRO A 72 16.16 -1.82 11.97
C PRO A 72 14.97 -2.19 12.82
N PRO A 73 14.93 -3.31 13.21
CA PRO A 73 13.86 -3.73 14.08
C PRO A 73 13.87 -2.93 15.36
N ARG A 74 13.86 -2.36 15.74
CA ARG A 74 13.96 -1.94 16.73
C ARG A 74 13.60 -1.90 17.53
N GLN A 75 13.69 -1.97 17.66
CA GLN A 75 13.48 -1.99 18.14
C GLN A 75 13.21 -2.01 18.55
#